data_26977fbae798481259f46677fe8eda81
#
_entry.id   26977fbae798481259f46677fe8eda81
#
_cell.length_a   1.000
_cell.length_b   1.000
_cell.length_c   1.000
_cell.angle_alpha   90.00
_cell.angle_beta   90.00
_cell.angle_gamma   90.00
#
_symmetry.space_group_name_H-M   'P 1'
#
loop_
_entity.id
_entity.type
_entity.pdbx_description
1 polymer ?
#
loop_
_entity_poly.entity_id
_entity_poly.type
_entity_poly.pdbx_seq_one_letter_code
_entity_poly.pdbx_strand_id
1 'polypeptide(L)'
;MIRNFQELLEKVKGTEKTIAVICAHQESALLAAIEARRQKIANSILIGDSKKIAEMIDNLGEDSTKFEIIDEKETEKAVSIGISLVRYGEAHVILKGKVDTTTLMKGVLSKESGLRTGRLLSDVFIFEYPEKNSESKFILMSDGGVVLNPTLEQKIEIIKNAVEVAHKLGIENPKVAILSATELVIEELTSTTDAVKLKQLNAEGKITGCIIDGPLALDLAISEESAFEKGIKSDVAGKADILIVPNIESGNILGKSLTYFAHYKIGHVIIGAKAPVLIPSRSDKMEAKLNSIALGVLMVM
;
A
#
# COMPACT_ATOMS: atom_id res chain seq x y z
N MET A 1 10.17 -9.44 12.67
CA MET A 1 10.03 -9.06 11.26
C MET A 1 8.99 -9.97 10.62
N ILE A 2 8.00 -9.39 9.95
CA ILE A 2 6.95 -10.11 9.21
C ILE A 2 7.45 -10.28 7.78
N ARG A 3 7.46 -11.52 7.26
CA ARG A 3 8.11 -11.86 5.98
C ARG A 3 7.14 -12.15 4.84
N ASN A 4 5.90 -12.53 5.16
CA ASN A 4 4.89 -12.94 4.19
C ASN A 4 3.48 -12.61 4.68
N PHE A 5 2.48 -12.73 3.80
CA PHE A 5 1.11 -12.39 4.15
C PHE A 5 0.49 -13.34 5.17
N GLN A 6 0.93 -14.59 5.26
CA GLN A 6 0.44 -15.50 6.29
C GLN A 6 0.84 -15.00 7.68
N GLU A 7 2.11 -14.62 7.87
CA GLU A 7 2.58 -14.01 9.12
C GLU A 7 1.89 -12.68 9.41
N LEU A 8 1.61 -11.86 8.38
CA LEU A 8 0.88 -10.60 8.52
C LEU A 8 -0.55 -10.85 9.01
N LEU A 9 -1.29 -11.76 8.39
CA LEU A 9 -2.66 -12.12 8.79
C LEU A 9 -2.70 -12.62 10.24
N GLU A 10 -1.79 -13.51 10.63
CA GLU A 10 -1.70 -14.00 12.02
C GLU A 10 -1.33 -12.86 13.01
N LYS A 11 -0.45 -11.94 12.62
CA LYS A 11 -0.04 -10.80 13.47
C LYS A 11 -1.19 -9.87 13.81
N VAL A 12 -2.09 -9.61 12.87
CA VAL A 12 -3.21 -8.66 13.05
C VAL A 12 -4.47 -9.30 13.61
N LYS A 13 -4.49 -10.61 13.80
CA LYS A 13 -5.63 -11.37 14.31
C LYS A 13 -6.03 -10.93 15.73
N GLY A 14 -7.32 -10.72 15.96
CA GLY A 14 -7.85 -10.35 17.28
C GLY A 14 -7.64 -8.89 17.68
N THR A 15 -7.25 -8.01 16.75
CA THR A 15 -7.00 -6.59 17.03
C THR A 15 -8.25 -5.73 17.18
N GLU A 16 -9.44 -6.27 16.91
CA GLU A 16 -10.76 -5.60 17.03
C GLU A 16 -10.85 -4.27 16.24
N LYS A 17 -10.02 -4.13 15.18
CA LYS A 17 -10.09 -2.96 14.32
C LYS A 17 -11.28 -3.03 13.38
N THR A 18 -11.81 -1.87 12.99
CA THR A 18 -12.97 -1.73 12.11
C THR A 18 -12.56 -1.04 10.81
N ILE A 19 -13.00 -1.57 9.69
CA ILE A 19 -12.83 -0.96 8.37
C ILE A 19 -14.15 -0.35 7.90
N ALA A 20 -14.11 0.85 7.33
CA ALA A 20 -15.23 1.46 6.62
C ALA A 20 -15.15 1.07 5.14
N VAL A 21 -16.07 0.26 4.66
CA VAL A 21 -16.14 -0.17 3.25
C VAL A 21 -17.08 0.75 2.50
N ILE A 22 -16.53 1.64 1.69
CA ILE A 22 -17.30 2.68 1.00
C ILE A 22 -17.86 2.16 -0.33
N CYS A 23 -19.15 2.27 -0.53
CA CYS A 23 -19.91 1.67 -1.65
C CYS A 23 -19.69 0.15 -1.71
N ALA A 24 -20.04 -0.54 -0.63
CA ALA A 24 -19.69 -1.93 -0.37
C ALA A 24 -20.30 -2.95 -1.36
N HIS A 25 -21.18 -2.55 -2.28
CA HIS A 25 -21.79 -3.40 -3.29
C HIS A 25 -20.83 -3.75 -4.45
N GLN A 26 -19.60 -4.17 -4.11
CA GLN A 26 -18.61 -4.76 -5.01
C GLN A 26 -18.21 -6.13 -4.45
N GLU A 27 -18.46 -7.20 -5.20
CA GLU A 27 -18.30 -8.59 -4.74
C GLU A 27 -16.94 -8.86 -4.10
N SER A 28 -15.84 -8.53 -4.78
CA SER A 28 -14.50 -8.82 -4.26
C SER A 28 -14.12 -8.02 -3.00
N ALA A 29 -14.66 -6.80 -2.84
CA ALA A 29 -14.45 -6.01 -1.61
C ALA A 29 -15.31 -6.59 -0.46
N LEU A 30 -16.53 -6.99 -0.76
CA LEU A 30 -17.44 -7.62 0.19
C LEU A 30 -16.91 -8.96 0.67
N LEU A 31 -16.45 -9.82 -0.25
CA LEU A 31 -15.79 -11.10 0.09
C LEU A 31 -14.56 -10.88 0.98
N ALA A 32 -13.73 -9.87 0.69
CA ALA A 32 -12.58 -9.57 1.52
C ALA A 32 -12.97 -9.09 2.93
N ALA A 33 -14.03 -8.28 3.05
CA ALA A 33 -14.56 -7.84 4.34
C ALA A 33 -15.16 -9.00 5.15
N ILE A 34 -15.91 -9.89 4.50
CA ILE A 34 -16.45 -11.12 5.10
C ILE A 34 -15.30 -11.99 5.61
N GLU A 35 -14.28 -12.22 4.78
CA GLU A 35 -13.15 -13.08 5.15
C GLU A 35 -12.30 -12.45 6.25
N ALA A 36 -12.09 -11.13 6.23
CA ALA A 36 -11.40 -10.41 7.30
C ALA A 36 -12.12 -10.61 8.66
N ARG A 37 -13.45 -10.56 8.66
CA ARG A 37 -14.25 -10.83 9.86
C ARG A 37 -14.17 -12.29 10.29
N ARG A 38 -14.31 -13.24 9.34
CA ARG A 38 -14.23 -14.68 9.60
C ARG A 38 -12.89 -15.08 10.23
N GLN A 39 -11.80 -14.49 9.75
CA GLN A 39 -10.45 -14.69 10.29
C GLN A 39 -10.13 -13.84 11.52
N LYS A 40 -11.07 -13.01 12.01
CA LYS A 40 -10.87 -12.08 13.15
C LYS A 40 -9.76 -11.05 12.91
N ILE A 41 -9.58 -10.61 11.68
CA ILE A 41 -8.61 -9.59 11.28
C ILE A 41 -9.18 -8.20 11.49
N ALA A 42 -10.44 -7.98 11.06
CA ALA A 42 -11.15 -6.72 11.23
C ALA A 42 -12.66 -6.93 11.21
N ASN A 43 -13.38 -6.05 11.92
CA ASN A 43 -14.81 -5.83 11.72
C ASN A 43 -15.03 -4.87 10.53
N SER A 44 -16.26 -4.77 10.05
CA SER A 44 -16.59 -3.93 8.89
C SER A 44 -17.87 -3.16 9.12
N ILE A 45 -17.87 -1.86 8.79
CA ILE A 45 -19.07 -1.06 8.57
C ILE A 45 -19.22 -0.91 7.05
N LEU A 46 -20.32 -1.44 6.51
CA LEU A 46 -20.58 -1.49 5.08
C LEU A 46 -21.49 -0.32 4.69
N ILE A 47 -21.03 0.56 3.81
CA ILE A 47 -21.75 1.78 3.44
C ILE A 47 -22.19 1.64 1.98
N GLY A 48 -23.49 1.87 1.69
CA GLY A 48 -24.03 1.82 0.33
C GLY A 48 -25.52 1.47 0.29
N ASP A 49 -26.03 0.96 -0.83
CA ASP A 49 -27.39 0.45 -0.96
C ASP A 49 -27.56 -0.79 -0.08
N SER A 50 -28.20 -0.62 1.09
CA SER A 50 -28.32 -1.64 2.13
C SER A 50 -29.00 -2.92 1.62
N LYS A 51 -30.00 -2.79 0.76
CA LYS A 51 -30.72 -3.93 0.19
C LYS A 51 -29.79 -4.77 -0.69
N LYS A 52 -29.06 -4.10 -1.60
CA LYS A 52 -28.10 -4.80 -2.48
C LYS A 52 -26.95 -5.43 -1.70
N ILE A 53 -26.44 -4.74 -0.66
CA ILE A 53 -25.37 -5.28 0.18
C ILE A 53 -25.87 -6.53 0.91
N ALA A 54 -27.04 -6.48 1.54
CA ALA A 54 -27.61 -7.62 2.24
C ALA A 54 -27.86 -8.80 1.30
N GLU A 55 -28.51 -8.58 0.15
CA GLU A 55 -28.72 -9.61 -0.86
C GLU A 55 -27.41 -10.25 -1.33
N MET A 56 -26.36 -9.46 -1.52
CA MET A 56 -25.04 -9.97 -1.91
C MET A 56 -24.39 -10.82 -0.80
N ILE A 57 -24.50 -10.42 0.46
CA ILE A 57 -23.98 -11.17 1.61
C ILE A 57 -24.71 -12.52 1.71
N ASP A 58 -26.03 -12.51 1.64
CA ASP A 58 -26.87 -13.72 1.73
C ASP A 58 -26.57 -14.68 0.56
N ASN A 59 -26.39 -14.15 -0.66
CA ASN A 59 -25.99 -14.94 -1.84
C ASN A 59 -24.58 -15.54 -1.72
N LEU A 60 -23.71 -14.95 -0.91
CA LEU A 60 -22.38 -15.50 -0.58
C LEU A 60 -22.41 -16.51 0.58
N GLY A 61 -23.60 -16.85 1.07
CA GLY A 61 -23.81 -17.84 2.11
C GLY A 61 -23.52 -17.35 3.53
N GLU A 62 -23.49 -16.04 3.73
CA GLU A 62 -23.33 -15.39 5.03
C GLU A 62 -24.62 -14.76 5.50
N ASP A 63 -24.72 -14.50 6.78
CA ASP A 63 -25.88 -13.87 7.41
C ASP A 63 -25.65 -12.34 7.46
N SER A 64 -26.43 -11.62 6.64
CA SER A 64 -26.31 -10.15 6.52
C SER A 64 -26.61 -9.41 7.82
N THR A 65 -27.38 -10.02 8.74
CA THR A 65 -27.66 -9.41 10.06
C THR A 65 -26.45 -9.29 10.97
N LYS A 66 -25.36 -10.00 10.65
CA LYS A 66 -24.10 -9.95 11.38
C LYS A 66 -23.22 -8.78 11.00
N PHE A 67 -23.61 -7.98 10.01
CA PHE A 67 -22.83 -6.83 9.52
C PHE A 67 -23.55 -5.54 9.85
N GLU A 68 -22.81 -4.54 10.24
CA GLU A 68 -23.29 -3.18 10.34
C GLU A 68 -23.37 -2.58 8.92
N ILE A 69 -24.58 -2.22 8.48
CA ILE A 69 -24.84 -1.68 7.13
C ILE A 69 -25.48 -0.30 7.27
N ILE A 70 -24.84 0.71 6.71
CA ILE A 70 -25.37 2.07 6.63
C ILE A 70 -25.96 2.28 5.23
N ASP A 71 -27.27 2.55 5.17
CA ASP A 71 -27.97 2.79 3.90
C ASP A 71 -27.65 4.19 3.36
N GLU A 72 -26.86 4.25 2.31
CA GLU A 72 -26.57 5.48 1.57
C GLU A 72 -26.26 5.13 0.10
N LYS A 73 -27.16 5.58 -0.82
CA LYS A 73 -27.07 5.27 -2.24
C LYS A 73 -26.27 6.28 -3.04
N GLU A 74 -26.15 7.51 -2.52
CA GLU A 74 -25.37 8.57 -3.16
C GLU A 74 -23.90 8.39 -2.84
N THR A 75 -23.10 8.19 -3.89
CA THR A 75 -21.65 7.87 -3.76
C THR A 75 -20.89 8.92 -2.95
N GLU A 76 -21.13 10.21 -3.19
CA GLU A 76 -20.42 11.29 -2.47
C GLU A 76 -20.80 11.33 -0.97
N LYS A 77 -22.06 11.07 -0.65
CA LYS A 77 -22.51 10.96 0.74
C LYS A 77 -21.94 9.71 1.41
N ALA A 78 -21.92 8.57 0.73
CA ALA A 78 -21.28 7.35 1.22
C ALA A 78 -19.80 7.56 1.53
N VAL A 79 -19.07 8.28 0.67
CA VAL A 79 -17.68 8.69 0.92
C VAL A 79 -17.57 9.57 2.17
N SER A 80 -18.46 10.58 2.29
CA SER A 80 -18.46 11.48 3.44
C SER A 80 -18.73 10.75 4.76
N ILE A 81 -19.67 9.80 4.77
CA ILE A 81 -19.99 8.96 5.93
C ILE A 81 -18.73 8.13 6.32
N GLY A 82 -18.13 7.41 5.36
CA GLY A 82 -16.94 6.59 5.65
C GLY A 82 -15.76 7.41 6.21
N ILE A 83 -15.55 8.61 5.69
CA ILE A 83 -14.55 9.55 6.21
C ILE A 83 -14.90 10.00 7.63
N SER A 84 -16.17 10.29 7.91
CA SER A 84 -16.63 10.69 9.23
C SER A 84 -16.43 9.59 10.26
N LEU A 85 -16.76 8.34 9.93
CA LEU A 85 -16.52 7.19 10.82
C LEU A 85 -15.05 7.09 11.23
N VAL A 86 -14.14 7.26 10.28
CA VAL A 86 -12.70 7.25 10.57
C VAL A 86 -12.28 8.48 11.38
N ARG A 87 -12.82 9.65 11.05
CA ARG A 87 -12.49 10.90 11.74
C ARG A 87 -12.90 10.89 13.21
N TYR A 88 -14.01 10.23 13.55
CA TYR A 88 -14.53 10.10 14.92
C TYR A 88 -14.06 8.82 15.63
N GLY A 89 -13.25 7.99 14.99
CA GLY A 89 -12.66 6.80 15.61
C GLY A 89 -13.58 5.57 15.63
N GLU A 90 -14.73 5.62 14.94
CA GLU A 90 -15.65 4.49 14.80
C GLU A 90 -15.12 3.45 13.80
N ALA A 91 -14.34 3.90 12.82
CA ALA A 91 -13.56 3.06 11.93
C ALA A 91 -12.08 3.47 11.93
N HIS A 92 -11.20 2.58 11.54
CA HIS A 92 -9.74 2.78 11.63
C HIS A 92 -9.06 2.80 10.25
N VAL A 93 -9.68 2.19 9.25
CA VAL A 93 -9.16 2.02 7.90
C VAL A 93 -10.29 2.25 6.89
N ILE A 94 -10.00 2.86 5.76
CA ILE A 94 -10.95 2.99 4.64
C ILE A 94 -10.64 1.93 3.60
N LEU A 95 -11.67 1.19 3.16
CA LEU A 95 -11.60 0.30 2.01
C LEU A 95 -12.52 0.83 0.89
N LYS A 96 -11.96 1.01 -0.28
CA LYS A 96 -12.70 1.35 -1.49
C LYS A 96 -13.48 0.16 -2.03
N GLY A 97 -14.80 0.28 -2.10
CA GLY A 97 -15.66 -0.62 -2.86
C GLY A 97 -15.94 -0.09 -4.30
N LYS A 98 -17.21 0.00 -4.68
CA LYS A 98 -17.64 0.43 -6.02
C LYS A 98 -17.69 1.95 -6.18
N VAL A 99 -16.66 2.64 -5.79
CA VAL A 99 -16.46 4.08 -6.02
C VAL A 99 -15.24 4.28 -6.90
N ASP A 100 -15.18 5.32 -7.70
CA ASP A 100 -13.96 5.67 -8.43
C ASP A 100 -12.92 6.29 -7.47
N THR A 101 -11.64 6.10 -7.81
CA THR A 101 -10.54 6.55 -6.96
C THR A 101 -10.52 8.07 -6.79
N THR A 102 -10.89 8.82 -7.84
CA THR A 102 -10.89 10.28 -7.81
C THR A 102 -11.91 10.82 -6.81
N THR A 103 -13.15 10.31 -6.82
CA THR A 103 -14.20 10.69 -5.88
C THR A 103 -13.81 10.36 -4.43
N LEU A 104 -13.28 9.16 -4.19
CA LEU A 104 -12.80 8.79 -2.85
C LEU A 104 -11.67 9.70 -2.39
N MET A 105 -10.65 9.89 -3.21
CA MET A 105 -9.47 10.70 -2.85
C MET A 105 -9.83 12.18 -2.67
N LYS A 106 -10.78 12.72 -3.46
CA LYS A 106 -11.31 14.08 -3.27
C LYS A 106 -11.92 14.24 -1.88
N GLY A 107 -12.69 13.26 -1.42
CA GLY A 107 -13.22 13.25 -0.05
C GLY A 107 -12.11 13.15 1.01
N VAL A 108 -11.19 12.20 0.88
CA VAL A 108 -10.04 12.02 1.80
C VAL A 108 -9.21 13.29 1.91
N LEU A 109 -9.00 14.00 0.81
CA LEU A 109 -8.22 15.23 0.72
C LEU A 109 -9.03 16.51 0.97
N SER A 110 -10.32 16.43 1.31
CA SER A 110 -11.13 17.60 1.65
C SER A 110 -10.47 18.41 2.78
N LYS A 111 -10.44 19.74 2.65
CA LYS A 111 -9.87 20.63 3.66
C LYS A 111 -10.70 20.68 4.94
N GLU A 112 -12.02 20.62 4.80
CA GLU A 112 -12.97 20.81 5.90
C GLU A 112 -13.29 19.51 6.63
N SER A 113 -13.53 18.44 5.88
CA SER A 113 -14.07 17.16 6.39
C SER A 113 -13.15 15.96 6.17
N GLY A 114 -12.05 16.12 5.46
CA GLY A 114 -11.16 15.03 5.07
C GLY A 114 -10.19 14.55 6.16
N LEU A 115 -9.28 13.70 5.75
CA LEU A 115 -8.27 13.06 6.61
C LEU A 115 -6.86 13.60 6.38
N ARG A 116 -6.73 14.85 5.94
CA ARG A 116 -5.42 15.45 5.68
C ARG A 116 -4.59 15.62 6.95
N THR A 117 -3.29 15.35 6.82
CA THR A 117 -2.28 15.56 7.88
C THR A 117 -1.26 16.64 7.52
N GLY A 118 -1.28 17.12 6.28
CA GLY A 118 -0.21 17.95 5.70
C GLY A 118 0.89 17.14 5.00
N ARG A 119 0.95 15.83 5.22
CA ARG A 119 1.87 14.91 4.51
C ARG A 119 1.39 14.63 3.09
N LEU A 120 2.31 14.26 2.22
CA LEU A 120 2.00 13.70 0.91
C LEU A 120 1.37 12.31 1.10
N LEU A 121 0.30 12.03 0.34
CA LEU A 121 -0.23 10.66 0.23
C LEU A 121 0.54 9.91 -0.84
N SER A 122 0.94 8.68 -0.54
CA SER A 122 1.56 7.78 -1.51
C SER A 122 1.10 6.35 -1.32
N ASP A 123 1.05 5.60 -2.41
CA ASP A 123 0.73 4.18 -2.40
C ASP A 123 1.98 3.36 -2.11
N VAL A 124 1.91 2.52 -1.09
CA VAL A 124 2.94 1.53 -0.79
C VAL A 124 2.40 0.16 -1.18
N PHE A 125 2.90 -0.36 -2.26
CA PHE A 125 2.63 -1.70 -2.78
C PHE A 125 3.61 -2.68 -2.16
N ILE A 126 3.14 -3.79 -1.61
CA ILE A 126 4.00 -4.85 -1.08
C ILE A 126 3.75 -6.16 -1.81
N PHE A 127 4.78 -6.97 -1.96
CA PHE A 127 4.68 -8.30 -2.56
C PHE A 127 5.62 -9.29 -1.89
N GLU A 128 5.21 -10.57 -1.89
CA GLU A 128 6.07 -11.67 -1.45
C GLU A 128 7.09 -11.99 -2.54
N TYR A 129 8.34 -11.69 -2.29
CA TYR A 129 9.45 -12.05 -3.16
C TYR A 129 10.05 -13.39 -2.70
N PRO A 130 10.14 -14.39 -3.60
CA PRO A 130 10.73 -15.68 -3.24
C PRO A 130 12.23 -15.55 -3.03
N GLU A 131 12.70 -16.05 -1.90
CA GLU A 131 14.12 -16.21 -1.60
C GLU A 131 14.58 -17.65 -1.81
N LYS A 132 15.88 -17.89 -1.66
CA LYS A 132 16.44 -19.25 -1.72
C LYS A 132 15.85 -20.10 -0.56
N ASN A 133 15.75 -21.42 -0.77
CA ASN A 133 15.24 -22.40 0.22
C ASN A 133 13.74 -22.28 0.56
N SER A 134 12.91 -21.84 -0.39
CA SER A 134 11.46 -21.70 -0.20
C SER A 134 11.04 -20.68 0.88
N GLU A 135 11.95 -19.84 1.31
CA GLU A 135 11.65 -18.68 2.12
C GLU A 135 11.11 -17.53 1.23
N SER A 136 10.48 -16.57 1.85
CA SER A 136 10.04 -15.35 1.19
C SER A 136 10.37 -14.14 2.05
N LYS A 137 10.46 -12.98 1.41
CA LYS A 137 10.47 -11.70 2.11
C LYS A 137 9.51 -10.73 1.45
N PHE A 138 9.06 -9.74 2.20
CA PHE A 138 8.39 -8.60 1.59
C PHE A 138 9.39 -7.69 0.91
N ILE A 139 9.05 -7.28 -0.31
CA ILE A 139 9.62 -6.10 -0.95
C ILE A 139 8.50 -5.08 -1.11
N LEU A 140 8.80 -3.84 -0.77
CA LEU A 140 7.91 -2.70 -0.89
C LEU A 140 8.26 -1.91 -2.16
N MET A 141 7.26 -1.35 -2.83
CA MET A 141 7.44 -0.47 -3.98
C MET A 141 6.55 0.78 -3.82
N SER A 142 7.07 1.95 -4.11
CA SER A 142 6.33 3.22 -4.07
C SER A 142 6.90 4.22 -5.10
N ASP A 143 6.09 5.07 -5.77
CA ASP A 143 4.64 5.12 -5.79
C ASP A 143 4.12 4.65 -7.15
N GLY A 144 3.20 3.70 -7.15
CA GLY A 144 2.61 3.17 -8.38
C GLY A 144 1.11 3.49 -8.54
N GLY A 145 0.53 4.34 -7.64
CA GLY A 145 -0.91 4.51 -7.57
C GLY A 145 -1.44 5.93 -7.35
N VAL A 146 -0.63 6.87 -6.87
CA VAL A 146 -1.10 8.19 -6.41
C VAL A 146 -0.34 9.37 -7.05
N VAL A 147 0.98 9.39 -6.94
CA VAL A 147 1.79 10.54 -7.37
C VAL A 147 2.32 10.32 -8.78
N LEU A 148 1.86 11.13 -9.73
CA LEU A 148 2.14 10.92 -11.16
C LEU A 148 3.63 11.03 -11.48
N ASN A 149 4.19 12.24 -11.34
CA ASN A 149 5.60 12.55 -11.59
C ASN A 149 6.17 13.27 -10.35
N PRO A 150 6.67 12.49 -9.36
CA PRO A 150 7.11 13.10 -8.10
C PRO A 150 8.34 13.97 -8.28
N THR A 151 8.31 15.19 -7.68
CA THR A 151 9.49 16.03 -7.52
C THR A 151 10.45 15.39 -6.50
N LEU A 152 11.66 15.93 -6.35
CA LEU A 152 12.62 15.46 -5.35
C LEU A 152 12.02 15.52 -3.93
N GLU A 153 11.35 16.63 -3.57
CA GLU A 153 10.69 16.80 -2.26
C GLU A 153 9.56 15.78 -2.06
N GLN A 154 8.80 15.52 -3.11
CA GLN A 154 7.76 14.49 -3.05
C GLN A 154 8.34 13.08 -2.91
N LYS A 155 9.48 12.78 -3.56
CA LYS A 155 10.19 11.50 -3.37
C LYS A 155 10.68 11.32 -1.94
N ILE A 156 11.11 12.38 -1.25
CA ILE A 156 11.46 12.33 0.17
C ILE A 156 10.25 11.89 1.01
N GLU A 157 9.06 12.45 0.77
CA GLU A 157 7.85 12.06 1.50
C GLU A 157 7.39 10.64 1.14
N ILE A 158 7.50 10.23 -0.12
CA ILE A 158 7.23 8.86 -0.58
C ILE A 158 8.14 7.86 0.15
N ILE A 159 9.44 8.17 0.25
CA ILE A 159 10.40 7.34 1.01
C ILE A 159 9.99 7.22 2.47
N LYS A 160 9.67 8.34 3.13
CA LYS A 160 9.22 8.33 4.54
C LYS A 160 7.99 7.48 4.76
N ASN A 161 7.00 7.55 3.86
CA ASN A 161 5.80 6.73 3.92
C ASN A 161 6.13 5.23 3.76
N ALA A 162 6.98 4.87 2.80
CA ALA A 162 7.38 3.48 2.58
C ALA A 162 8.21 2.93 3.77
N VAL A 163 9.10 3.75 4.34
CA VAL A 163 9.89 3.42 5.54
C VAL A 163 8.96 3.19 6.75
N GLU A 164 7.92 4.01 6.92
CA GLU A 164 6.93 3.81 7.98
C GLU A 164 6.25 2.44 7.88
N VAL A 165 5.86 2.01 6.68
CA VAL A 165 5.30 0.68 6.45
C VAL A 165 6.33 -0.42 6.72
N ALA A 166 7.57 -0.25 6.28
CA ALA A 166 8.65 -1.21 6.54
C ALA A 166 8.91 -1.39 8.05
N HIS A 167 8.94 -0.29 8.81
CA HIS A 167 9.09 -0.34 10.27
C HIS A 167 7.93 -1.09 10.94
N LYS A 168 6.69 -0.90 10.49
CA LYS A 168 5.52 -1.65 11.00
C LYS A 168 5.62 -3.15 10.69
N LEU A 169 6.24 -3.52 9.58
CA LEU A 169 6.56 -4.92 9.25
C LEU A 169 7.75 -5.47 10.06
N GLY A 170 8.41 -4.64 10.87
CA GLY A 170 9.55 -5.01 11.71
C GLY A 170 10.89 -4.99 10.98
N ILE A 171 11.02 -4.27 9.88
CA ILE A 171 12.28 -4.00 9.19
C ILE A 171 12.86 -2.71 9.77
N GLU A 172 13.75 -2.80 10.74
CA GLU A 172 14.22 -1.64 11.54
C GLU A 172 15.04 -0.64 10.72
N ASN A 173 15.86 -1.10 9.78
CA ASN A 173 16.70 -0.25 8.93
C ASN A 173 16.57 -0.67 7.46
N PRO A 174 15.42 -0.39 6.81
CA PRO A 174 15.14 -0.87 5.47
C PRO A 174 16.11 -0.28 4.44
N LYS A 175 16.50 -1.10 3.49
CA LYS A 175 17.36 -0.77 2.37
C LYS A 175 16.51 -0.24 1.22
N VAL A 176 16.68 1.04 0.91
CA VAL A 176 15.89 1.77 -0.08
C VAL A 176 16.69 1.93 -1.37
N ALA A 177 16.27 1.27 -2.42
CA ALA A 177 16.82 1.43 -3.76
C ALA A 177 16.05 2.50 -4.54
N ILE A 178 16.73 3.54 -5.01
CA ILE A 178 16.15 4.52 -5.92
C ILE A 178 16.32 4.01 -7.35
N LEU A 179 15.22 3.59 -7.95
CA LEU A 179 15.24 2.93 -9.25
C LEU A 179 15.43 3.90 -10.41
N SER A 180 16.23 3.46 -11.36
CA SER A 180 16.40 4.09 -12.67
C SER A 180 16.64 3.03 -13.74
N ALA A 181 16.85 3.45 -14.99
CA ALA A 181 17.20 2.56 -16.09
C ALA A 181 18.67 2.11 -16.03
N THR A 182 19.51 2.78 -15.25
CA THR A 182 20.96 2.56 -15.17
C THR A 182 21.50 2.99 -13.81
N GLU A 183 22.68 2.48 -13.47
CA GLU A 183 23.47 2.87 -12.30
C GLU A 183 24.36 4.10 -12.56
N LEU A 184 24.46 4.53 -13.81
CA LEU A 184 25.23 5.71 -14.20
C LEU A 184 24.42 7.00 -14.02
N VAL A 185 25.07 8.07 -13.61
CA VAL A 185 24.44 9.38 -13.53
C VAL A 185 24.40 10.01 -14.91
N ILE A 186 23.18 10.29 -15.39
CA ILE A 186 22.91 10.90 -16.69
C ILE A 186 22.08 12.16 -16.41
N GLU A 187 22.60 13.35 -16.77
CA GLU A 187 21.96 14.63 -16.46
C GLU A 187 20.54 14.75 -17.05
N GLU A 188 20.34 14.23 -18.26
CA GLU A 188 19.05 14.24 -18.96
C GLU A 188 18.04 13.24 -18.37
N LEU A 189 18.48 12.31 -17.52
CA LEU A 189 17.63 11.33 -16.87
C LEU A 189 17.44 11.68 -15.39
N THR A 190 16.38 12.42 -15.09
CA THR A 190 16.09 12.97 -13.75
C THR A 190 16.08 11.90 -12.65
N SER A 191 15.69 10.66 -12.96
CA SER A 191 15.70 9.55 -12.00
C SER A 191 17.11 9.27 -11.46
N THR A 192 18.16 9.46 -12.26
CA THR A 192 19.56 9.24 -11.84
C THR A 192 20.06 10.39 -10.97
N THR A 193 19.79 11.63 -11.36
CA THR A 193 20.22 12.82 -10.61
C THR A 193 19.48 12.97 -9.28
N ASP A 194 18.19 12.63 -9.23
CA ASP A 194 17.43 12.60 -7.99
C ASP A 194 17.93 11.49 -7.05
N ALA A 195 18.31 10.33 -7.58
CA ALA A 195 18.86 9.22 -6.78
C ALA A 195 20.12 9.65 -6.01
N VAL A 196 21.06 10.33 -6.69
CA VAL A 196 22.28 10.86 -6.05
C VAL A 196 21.93 11.84 -4.93
N LYS A 197 20.98 12.77 -5.18
CA LYS A 197 20.54 13.75 -4.17
C LYS A 197 19.89 13.09 -2.97
N LEU A 198 19.02 12.09 -3.19
CA LEU A 198 18.35 11.34 -2.11
C LEU A 198 19.35 10.56 -1.27
N LYS A 199 20.32 9.89 -1.89
CA LYS A 199 21.43 9.23 -1.20
C LYS A 199 22.23 10.20 -0.35
N GLN A 200 22.57 11.39 -0.90
CA GLN A 200 23.27 12.43 -0.16
C GLN A 200 22.46 12.94 1.03
N LEU A 201 21.15 13.21 0.85
CA LEU A 201 20.27 13.65 1.94
C LEU A 201 20.15 12.61 3.06
N ASN A 202 20.20 11.31 2.73
CA ASN A 202 20.25 10.24 3.72
C ASN A 202 21.59 10.23 4.48
N ALA A 203 22.72 10.35 3.77
CA ALA A 203 24.05 10.45 4.40
C ALA A 203 24.20 11.68 5.31
N GLU A 204 23.54 12.79 4.97
CA GLU A 204 23.48 14.02 5.77
C GLU A 204 22.50 13.95 6.95
N GLY A 205 21.78 12.83 7.12
CA GLY A 205 20.78 12.65 8.19
C GLY A 205 19.49 13.45 8.00
N LYS A 206 19.21 13.95 6.78
CA LYS A 206 17.94 14.63 6.45
C LYS A 206 16.82 13.63 6.12
N ILE A 207 17.16 12.45 5.69
CA ILE A 207 16.27 11.29 5.56
C ILE A 207 16.84 10.22 6.49
N THR A 208 16.05 9.76 7.46
CA THR A 208 16.50 8.85 8.51
C THR A 208 15.64 7.59 8.59
N GLY A 209 16.09 6.60 9.38
CA GLY A 209 15.36 5.35 9.59
C GLY A 209 15.46 4.36 8.43
N CYS A 210 16.43 4.57 7.52
CA CYS A 210 16.69 3.70 6.37
C CYS A 210 18.11 3.93 5.83
N ILE A 211 18.55 3.04 4.94
CA ILE A 211 19.76 3.20 4.13
C ILE A 211 19.31 3.40 2.68
N ILE A 212 19.77 4.49 2.03
CA ILE A 212 19.38 4.81 0.66
C ILE A 212 20.59 4.65 -0.27
N ASP A 213 20.39 3.99 -1.40
CA ASP A 213 21.32 3.97 -2.51
C ASP A 213 20.63 4.05 -3.87
N GLY A 214 21.38 4.49 -4.86
CA GLY A 214 20.95 4.66 -6.26
C GLY A 214 21.79 5.74 -6.96
N PRO A 215 21.59 5.86 -8.29
CA PRO A 215 20.61 5.14 -9.11
C PRO A 215 20.94 3.66 -9.23
N LEU A 216 19.91 2.79 -9.27
CA LEU A 216 20.06 1.36 -9.49
C LEU A 216 19.03 0.89 -10.53
N ALA A 217 19.46 0.07 -11.49
CA ALA A 217 18.54 -0.69 -12.29
C ALA A 217 17.86 -1.78 -11.43
N LEU A 218 16.69 -2.27 -11.84
CA LEU A 218 15.91 -3.20 -11.01
C LEU A 218 16.68 -4.47 -10.66
N ASP A 219 17.38 -5.07 -11.61
CA ASP A 219 18.23 -6.25 -11.39
C ASP A 219 19.32 -5.99 -10.34
N LEU A 220 19.94 -4.81 -10.38
CA LEU A 220 20.94 -4.40 -9.41
C LEU A 220 20.36 -4.14 -8.02
N ALA A 221 19.11 -3.75 -7.92
CA ALA A 221 18.45 -3.53 -6.64
C ALA A 221 18.10 -4.84 -5.92
N ILE A 222 17.73 -5.90 -6.66
CA ILE A 222 17.14 -7.12 -6.09
C ILE A 222 18.01 -8.38 -6.24
N SER A 223 19.05 -8.38 -7.09
CA SER A 223 19.93 -9.53 -7.35
C SER A 223 21.37 -9.25 -6.87
N GLU A 224 21.82 -9.98 -5.84
CA GLU A 224 23.21 -9.91 -5.38
C GLU A 224 24.20 -10.32 -6.48
N GLU A 225 23.84 -11.30 -7.31
CA GLU A 225 24.64 -11.76 -8.44
C GLU A 225 24.84 -10.65 -9.48
N SER A 226 23.75 -9.99 -9.89
CA SER A 226 23.80 -8.87 -10.85
C SER A 226 24.64 -7.70 -10.32
N ALA A 227 24.47 -7.37 -9.04
CA ALA A 227 25.23 -6.32 -8.39
C ALA A 227 26.73 -6.67 -8.33
N PHE A 228 27.06 -7.94 -8.03
CA PHE A 228 28.44 -8.44 -8.00
C PHE A 228 29.10 -8.42 -9.39
N GLU A 229 28.41 -8.92 -10.41
CA GLU A 229 28.94 -8.95 -11.80
C GLU A 229 29.26 -7.54 -12.32
N LYS A 230 28.45 -6.54 -11.96
CA LYS A 230 28.71 -5.14 -12.32
C LYS A 230 29.67 -4.42 -11.34
N GLY A 231 30.17 -5.11 -10.34
CA GLY A 231 31.14 -4.54 -9.39
C GLY A 231 30.57 -3.44 -8.48
N ILE A 232 29.25 -3.44 -8.26
CA ILE A 232 28.56 -2.43 -7.44
C ILE A 232 28.83 -2.72 -5.94
N LYS A 233 29.52 -1.79 -5.28
CA LYS A 233 29.77 -1.84 -3.83
C LYS A 233 28.73 -0.98 -3.12
N SER A 234 27.73 -1.62 -2.53
CA SER A 234 26.60 -0.95 -1.87
C SER A 234 26.02 -1.84 -0.78
N ASP A 235 25.53 -1.23 0.29
CA ASP A 235 24.76 -1.93 1.34
C ASP A 235 23.33 -2.26 0.90
N VAL A 236 22.85 -1.63 -0.19
CA VAL A 236 21.49 -1.75 -0.72
C VAL A 236 21.43 -2.64 -1.95
N ALA A 237 22.41 -2.53 -2.87
CA ALA A 237 22.39 -3.29 -4.11
C ALA A 237 22.30 -4.81 -3.85
N GLY A 238 21.39 -5.46 -4.57
CA GLY A 238 21.06 -6.88 -4.42
C GLY A 238 20.23 -7.22 -3.17
N LYS A 239 19.96 -6.26 -2.30
CA LYS A 239 19.37 -6.49 -0.96
C LYS A 239 18.24 -5.53 -0.63
N ALA A 240 17.67 -4.85 -1.62
CA ALA A 240 16.65 -3.85 -1.39
C ALA A 240 15.41 -4.44 -0.70
N ASP A 241 14.91 -3.69 0.27
CA ASP A 241 13.62 -3.92 0.94
C ASP A 241 12.55 -2.99 0.37
N ILE A 242 12.95 -1.79 -0.09
CA ILE A 242 12.07 -0.77 -0.67
C ILE A 242 12.60 -0.34 -2.03
N LEU A 243 11.72 -0.33 -3.02
CA LEU A 243 11.97 0.13 -4.38
C LEU A 243 11.23 1.45 -4.61
N ILE A 244 11.94 2.54 -4.82
CA ILE A 244 11.34 3.82 -5.18
C ILE A 244 11.42 3.98 -6.70
N VAL A 245 10.27 3.96 -7.34
CA VAL A 245 10.16 4.08 -8.80
C VAL A 245 10.22 5.55 -9.25
N PRO A 246 10.69 5.83 -10.48
CA PRO A 246 10.84 7.21 -10.96
C PRO A 246 9.51 7.96 -11.14
N ASN A 247 8.44 7.27 -11.53
CA ASN A 247 7.11 7.82 -11.81
C ASN A 247 6.04 6.75 -11.70
N ILE A 248 4.77 7.17 -11.80
CA ILE A 248 3.61 6.28 -11.64
C ILE A 248 3.53 5.19 -12.71
N GLU A 249 3.93 5.49 -13.97
CA GLU A 249 3.89 4.52 -15.06
C GLU A 249 4.82 3.34 -14.76
N SER A 250 6.05 3.63 -14.33
CA SER A 250 7.03 2.60 -13.96
C SER A 250 6.51 1.74 -12.80
N GLY A 251 5.95 2.36 -11.77
CA GLY A 251 5.38 1.65 -10.63
C GLY A 251 4.16 0.83 -10.99
N ASN A 252 3.23 1.38 -11.76
CA ASN A 252 2.02 0.69 -12.18
C ASN A 252 2.34 -0.51 -13.10
N ILE A 253 3.24 -0.32 -14.07
CA ILE A 253 3.67 -1.39 -14.98
C ILE A 253 4.36 -2.50 -14.18
N LEU A 254 5.28 -2.15 -13.28
CA LEU A 254 5.96 -3.14 -12.43
C LEU A 254 4.97 -3.90 -11.54
N GLY A 255 4.09 -3.20 -10.82
CA GLY A 255 3.08 -3.84 -9.97
C GLY A 255 2.14 -4.77 -10.75
N LYS A 256 1.72 -4.37 -11.96
CA LYS A 256 0.93 -5.24 -12.84
C LYS A 256 1.75 -6.43 -13.35
N SER A 257 3.03 -6.24 -13.68
CA SER A 257 3.91 -7.34 -14.10
C SER A 257 4.08 -8.38 -12.98
N LEU A 258 4.29 -7.94 -11.75
CA LEU A 258 4.38 -8.83 -10.59
C LEU A 258 3.08 -9.61 -10.36
N THR A 259 1.92 -8.96 -10.57
CA THR A 259 0.61 -9.58 -10.39
C THR A 259 0.27 -10.58 -11.51
N TYR A 260 0.46 -10.19 -12.77
CA TYR A 260 -0.05 -10.95 -13.93
C TYR A 260 0.98 -11.91 -14.55
N PHE A 261 2.26 -11.58 -14.49
CA PHE A 261 3.32 -12.44 -15.03
C PHE A 261 3.99 -13.30 -13.97
N ALA A 262 4.34 -12.70 -12.82
CA ALA A 262 5.00 -13.43 -11.74
C ALA A 262 4.02 -14.11 -10.78
N HIS A 263 2.74 -13.74 -10.79
CA HIS A 263 1.70 -14.26 -9.90
C HIS A 263 2.04 -14.14 -8.41
N TYR A 264 2.77 -13.09 -8.03
CA TYR A 264 3.11 -12.87 -6.65
C TYR A 264 1.87 -12.47 -5.83
N LYS A 265 1.86 -12.88 -4.56
CA LYS A 265 0.90 -12.35 -3.60
C LYS A 265 1.22 -10.89 -3.34
N ILE A 266 0.18 -10.08 -3.34
CA ILE A 266 0.30 -8.62 -3.24
C ILE A 266 -0.66 -8.06 -2.20
N GLY A 267 -0.32 -6.86 -1.71
CA GLY A 267 -1.19 -5.98 -0.97
C GLY A 267 -0.70 -4.54 -1.14
N HIS A 268 -1.54 -3.56 -0.83
CA HIS A 268 -1.10 -2.17 -0.87
C HIS A 268 -1.93 -1.28 0.06
N VAL A 269 -1.33 -0.16 0.44
CA VAL A 269 -1.92 0.80 1.35
C VAL A 269 -1.47 2.22 1.00
N ILE A 270 -2.40 3.17 0.99
CA ILE A 270 -2.06 4.59 0.91
C ILE A 270 -1.82 5.11 2.32
N ILE A 271 -0.66 5.71 2.50
CA ILE A 271 -0.18 6.32 3.73
C ILE A 271 -0.06 7.85 3.55
N GLY A 272 -0.04 8.59 4.66
CA GLY A 272 0.06 10.06 4.69
C GLY A 272 -1.24 10.77 5.10
N ALA A 273 -2.39 10.08 5.08
CA ALA A 273 -3.64 10.54 5.71
C ALA A 273 -3.69 10.18 7.20
N LYS A 274 -4.72 10.68 7.92
CA LYS A 274 -4.97 10.34 9.34
C LYS A 274 -5.22 8.85 9.57
N ALA A 275 -5.62 8.13 8.53
CA ALA A 275 -5.82 6.68 8.55
C ALA A 275 -5.42 6.08 7.21
N PRO A 276 -5.06 4.80 7.18
CA PRO A 276 -4.77 4.07 5.94
C PRO A 276 -5.98 4.06 5.00
N VAL A 277 -5.72 4.25 3.72
CA VAL A 277 -6.74 4.16 2.67
C VAL A 277 -6.37 3.05 1.70
N LEU A 278 -7.27 2.10 1.54
CA LEU A 278 -7.08 0.95 0.67
C LEU A 278 -7.85 1.15 -0.63
N ILE A 279 -7.13 1.21 -1.74
CA ILE A 279 -7.70 1.42 -3.08
C ILE A 279 -7.40 0.26 -4.04
N PRO A 280 -7.71 -0.99 -3.65
CA PRO A 280 -7.42 -2.12 -4.52
C PRO A 280 -8.07 -1.94 -5.89
N SER A 281 -7.41 -2.48 -6.92
CA SER A 281 -7.96 -2.49 -8.28
C SER A 281 -9.29 -3.26 -8.32
N ARG A 282 -10.18 -2.91 -9.24
CA ARG A 282 -11.42 -3.69 -9.46
C ARG A 282 -11.11 -5.13 -9.87
N SER A 283 -10.03 -5.33 -10.58
CA SER A 283 -9.55 -6.64 -11.05
C SER A 283 -8.79 -7.45 -10.00
N ASP A 284 -8.45 -6.86 -8.86
CA ASP A 284 -7.73 -7.59 -7.81
C ASP A 284 -8.65 -8.64 -7.17
N LYS A 285 -8.10 -9.83 -6.98
CA LYS A 285 -8.78 -10.94 -6.33
C LYS A 285 -9.05 -10.63 -4.86
N MET A 286 -9.96 -11.37 -4.24
CA MET A 286 -10.30 -11.26 -2.82
C MET A 286 -9.05 -11.34 -1.93
N GLU A 287 -8.12 -12.26 -2.21
CA GLU A 287 -6.90 -12.44 -1.43
C GLU A 287 -6.04 -11.16 -1.36
N ALA A 288 -5.82 -10.47 -2.50
CA ALA A 288 -5.06 -9.22 -2.52
C ALA A 288 -5.73 -8.10 -1.71
N LYS A 289 -7.07 -8.08 -1.71
CA LYS A 289 -7.84 -7.13 -0.89
C LYS A 289 -7.75 -7.47 0.60
N LEU A 290 -7.82 -8.75 0.96
CA LEU A 290 -7.63 -9.22 2.33
C LEU A 290 -6.23 -8.88 2.86
N ASN A 291 -5.21 -9.10 2.04
CA ASN A 291 -3.83 -8.73 2.34
C ASN A 291 -3.69 -7.21 2.59
N SER A 292 -4.35 -6.40 1.75
CA SER A 292 -4.39 -4.94 1.93
C SER A 292 -5.12 -4.55 3.22
N ILE A 293 -6.22 -5.23 3.56
CA ILE A 293 -6.92 -5.03 4.84
C ILE A 293 -5.98 -5.33 6.01
N ALA A 294 -5.29 -6.47 5.99
CA ALA A 294 -4.35 -6.84 7.03
C ALA A 294 -3.22 -5.80 7.18
N LEU A 295 -2.69 -5.32 6.04
CA LEU A 295 -1.68 -4.25 6.05
C LEU A 295 -2.23 -2.94 6.64
N GLY A 296 -3.44 -2.53 6.24
CA GLY A 296 -4.09 -1.36 6.80
C GLY A 296 -4.33 -1.47 8.30
N VAL A 297 -4.73 -2.66 8.78
CA VAL A 297 -4.90 -2.94 10.23
C VAL A 297 -3.56 -2.86 10.96
N LEU A 298 -2.48 -3.42 10.40
CA LEU A 298 -1.13 -3.32 10.97
C LEU A 298 -0.71 -1.87 11.17
N MET A 299 -1.05 -0.98 10.22
CA MET A 299 -0.67 0.44 10.30
C MET A 299 -1.34 1.18 11.46
N VAL A 300 -2.46 0.67 11.99
CA VAL A 300 -3.23 1.31 13.08
C VAL A 300 -3.15 0.53 14.41
N MET A 301 -2.28 -0.46 14.49
CA MET A 301 -1.84 -1.10 15.72
C MET A 301 -0.74 -0.26 16.37
#